data_b704e9b8a0bc2eaf4103a5a08e198395
#
_entry.id   b704e9b8a0bc2eaf4103a5a08e198395
#
_cell.length_a   1.000
_cell.length_b   1.000
_cell.length_c   1.000
_cell.angle_alpha   90.00
_cell.angle_beta   90.00
_cell.angle_gamma   90.00
#
_symmetry.space_group_name_H-M   'P 1'
#
loop_
_entity.id
_entity.type
_entity.pdbx_description
1 polymer ?
#
loop_
_entity_poly.entity_id
_entity_poly.type
_entity_poly.pdbx_seq_one_letter_code
_entity_poly.pdbx_strand_id
1 'polypeptide(L)'
;DTTGTETLKTLIPTIAVSEKATVMPASGVAQDFSGKVTYTVIAEDGTQQVYTVSIVQTMSYYDFESWVFHSAEATDDEGNIVPSDLDYYDPAGWATSNSALVLLKGLLSACPMDAVGVGEADGRSGKGARLVSNDSKGMYMLTVVPKVTAASLFLGEFVVDMGNTLKSTHFGVPYYN
;
A
#
# COMPACT_ATOMS: atom_id res chain seq x y z
N ASP A 1 1.59 -13.01 6.04
CA ASP A 1 2.22 -14.13 5.34
C ASP A 1 3.73 -14.15 5.65
N THR A 2 4.15 -15.04 6.55
CA THR A 2 5.56 -15.18 7.00
C THR A 2 6.44 -15.90 5.97
N THR A 3 5.86 -16.49 4.93
CA THR A 3 6.57 -17.29 3.92
C THR A 3 7.56 -16.48 3.07
N GLY A 4 7.26 -15.23 2.78
CA GLY A 4 8.17 -14.37 1.98
C GLY A 4 9.45 -13.98 2.72
N THR A 5 9.37 -13.72 4.03
CA THR A 5 10.51 -13.27 4.85
C THR A 5 11.49 -14.40 5.14
N GLU A 6 11.00 -15.62 5.34
CA GLU A 6 11.85 -16.80 5.56
C GLU A 6 12.63 -17.18 4.28
N THR A 7 12.04 -17.01 3.11
CA THR A 7 12.70 -17.27 1.82
C THR A 7 13.89 -16.32 1.60
N LEU A 8 13.82 -15.08 2.08
CA LEU A 8 14.92 -14.11 1.93
C LEU A 8 16.14 -14.45 2.81
N LYS A 9 15.97 -15.16 3.92
CA LYS A 9 17.07 -15.51 4.84
C LYS A 9 18.06 -16.53 4.26
N THR A 10 17.61 -17.30 3.27
CA THR A 10 18.40 -18.39 2.67
C THR A 10 18.42 -18.34 1.15
N LEU A 11 18.34 -17.14 0.58
CA LEU A 11 18.30 -16.95 -0.86
C LEU A 11 19.67 -17.23 -1.46
N ILE A 12 19.71 -18.04 -2.54
CA ILE A 12 20.92 -18.45 -3.22
C ILE A 12 21.05 -17.67 -4.54
N PRO A 13 21.84 -16.59 -4.59
CA PRO A 13 22.00 -15.79 -5.80
C PRO A 13 22.96 -16.42 -6.79
N THR A 14 22.65 -16.30 -8.09
CA THR A 14 23.60 -16.56 -9.16
C THR A 14 24.23 -15.24 -9.59
N ILE A 15 25.56 -15.12 -9.45
CA ILE A 15 26.30 -13.91 -9.74
C ILE A 15 27.27 -14.20 -10.88
N ALA A 16 27.18 -13.44 -11.96
CA ALA A 16 28.14 -13.48 -13.07
C ALA A 16 29.11 -12.30 -12.92
N VAL A 17 30.39 -12.59 -13.02
CA VAL A 17 31.48 -11.60 -13.05
C VAL A 17 32.34 -11.82 -14.30
N SER A 18 33.25 -10.90 -14.61
CA SER A 18 34.20 -11.03 -15.71
C SER A 18 35.06 -12.28 -15.55
N GLU A 19 35.57 -12.84 -16.65
CA GLU A 19 36.19 -14.17 -16.73
C GLU A 19 37.31 -14.43 -15.71
N LYS A 20 38.05 -13.41 -15.31
CA LYS A 20 39.16 -13.52 -14.34
C LYS A 20 38.90 -12.84 -13.01
N ALA A 21 37.67 -12.31 -12.83
CA ALA A 21 37.28 -11.71 -11.56
C ALA A 21 36.68 -12.75 -10.61
N THR A 22 36.77 -12.47 -9.34
CA THR A 22 36.12 -13.25 -8.28
C THR A 22 35.15 -12.40 -7.48
N VAL A 23 34.20 -13.01 -6.83
CA VAL A 23 33.22 -12.32 -5.99
C VAL A 23 33.12 -12.99 -4.62
N MET A 24 33.02 -12.19 -3.59
CA MET A 24 32.84 -12.65 -2.22
C MET A 24 31.67 -11.89 -1.54
N PRO A 25 30.67 -12.59 -0.95
CA PRO A 25 30.46 -14.05 -0.96
C PRO A 25 30.35 -14.64 -2.36
N ALA A 26 30.71 -15.92 -2.51
CA ALA A 26 30.73 -16.56 -3.84
C ALA A 26 29.32 -16.75 -4.43
N SER A 27 29.22 -16.81 -5.76
CA SER A 27 27.99 -17.19 -6.45
C SER A 27 27.51 -18.56 -5.99
N GLY A 28 26.20 -18.75 -5.83
CA GLY A 28 25.61 -20.00 -5.38
C GLY A 28 25.68 -20.27 -3.87
N VAL A 29 26.16 -19.32 -3.08
CA VAL A 29 26.19 -19.41 -1.61
C VAL A 29 24.99 -18.67 -1.03
N ALA A 30 24.25 -19.35 -0.14
CA ALA A 30 23.08 -18.75 0.52
C ALA A 30 23.44 -17.51 1.34
N GLN A 31 22.67 -16.46 1.21
CA GLN A 31 22.81 -15.21 1.93
C GLN A 31 21.48 -14.76 2.53
N ASP A 32 21.54 -13.96 3.59
CA ASP A 32 20.36 -13.36 4.22
C ASP A 32 20.07 -11.99 3.60
N PHE A 33 19.08 -11.96 2.70
CA PHE A 33 18.58 -10.76 2.05
C PHE A 33 17.40 -10.10 2.79
N SER A 34 17.13 -10.47 4.04
CA SER A 34 16.21 -9.70 4.89
C SER A 34 16.75 -8.30 5.22
N GLY A 35 18.04 -8.10 5.00
CA GLY A 35 18.75 -6.83 5.04
C GLY A 35 19.57 -6.57 3.78
N LYS A 36 20.50 -5.62 3.86
CA LYS A 36 21.47 -5.34 2.78
C LYS A 36 22.59 -6.36 2.83
N VAL A 37 22.93 -6.94 1.69
CA VAL A 37 24.05 -7.85 1.52
C VAL A 37 25.17 -7.16 0.73
N THR A 38 26.38 -7.24 1.21
CA THR A 38 27.55 -6.61 0.57
C THR A 38 28.37 -7.67 -0.16
N TYR A 39 28.69 -7.41 -1.43
CA TYR A 39 29.56 -8.22 -2.27
C TYR A 39 30.79 -7.43 -2.65
N THR A 40 31.95 -8.07 -2.57
CA THR A 40 33.22 -7.52 -3.06
C THR A 40 33.62 -8.26 -4.31
N VAL A 41 33.74 -7.56 -5.43
CA VAL A 41 34.30 -8.09 -6.69
C VAL A 41 35.78 -7.74 -6.72
N ILE A 42 36.61 -8.73 -7.00
CA ILE A 42 38.07 -8.59 -7.10
C ILE A 42 38.45 -8.89 -8.56
N ALA A 43 39.03 -7.92 -9.25
CA ALA A 43 39.53 -8.07 -10.62
C ALA A 43 40.87 -8.83 -10.66
N GLU A 44 41.29 -9.22 -11.85
CA GLU A 44 42.56 -9.94 -12.07
C GLU A 44 43.80 -9.19 -11.54
N ASP A 45 43.77 -7.86 -11.62
CA ASP A 45 44.87 -7.00 -11.13
C ASP A 45 44.80 -6.73 -9.60
N GLY A 46 43.86 -7.35 -8.89
CA GLY A 46 43.64 -7.18 -7.47
C GLY A 46 42.79 -5.96 -7.09
N THR A 47 42.35 -5.16 -8.06
CA THR A 47 41.42 -4.04 -7.79
C THR A 47 40.11 -4.56 -7.22
N GLN A 48 39.60 -3.91 -6.18
CA GLN A 48 38.36 -4.31 -5.51
C GLN A 48 37.25 -3.27 -5.70
N GLN A 49 36.04 -3.75 -5.95
CA GLN A 49 34.83 -2.95 -5.97
C GLN A 49 33.76 -3.56 -5.07
N VAL A 50 33.20 -2.74 -4.22
CA VAL A 50 32.16 -3.15 -3.28
C VAL A 50 30.78 -2.79 -3.83
N TYR A 51 29.85 -3.75 -3.80
CA TYR A 51 28.45 -3.61 -4.20
C TYR A 51 27.56 -3.93 -3.02
N THR A 52 26.59 -3.07 -2.76
CA THR A 52 25.54 -3.34 -1.77
C THR A 52 24.26 -3.70 -2.50
N VAL A 53 23.78 -4.92 -2.24
CA VAL A 53 22.56 -5.46 -2.84
C VAL A 53 21.45 -5.46 -1.79
N SER A 54 20.30 -4.92 -2.13
CA SER A 54 19.09 -5.04 -1.33
C SER A 54 17.97 -5.59 -2.19
N ILE A 55 17.24 -6.56 -1.68
CA ILE A 55 16.01 -7.00 -2.32
C ILE A 55 14.89 -6.12 -1.79
N VAL A 56 14.36 -5.28 -2.65
CA VAL A 56 13.07 -4.67 -2.41
C VAL A 56 12.05 -5.73 -2.80
N GLN A 57 11.43 -6.35 -1.81
CA GLN A 57 10.27 -7.17 -2.07
C GLN A 57 9.17 -6.21 -2.53
N THR A 58 9.06 -6.00 -3.84
CA THR A 58 7.85 -5.45 -4.43
C THR A 58 6.80 -6.53 -4.21
N MET A 59 6.17 -6.46 -3.06
CA MET A 59 5.10 -7.38 -2.74
C MET A 59 4.00 -7.16 -3.76
N SER A 60 3.42 -8.21 -4.24
CA SER A 60 2.18 -8.22 -4.99
C SER A 60 1.00 -7.75 -4.11
N TYR A 61 1.15 -6.57 -3.49
CA TYR A 61 0.07 -5.94 -2.73
C TYR A 61 -1.08 -5.46 -3.63
N TYR A 62 -1.10 -5.92 -4.86
CA TYR A 62 -2.11 -5.52 -5.84
C TYR A 62 -3.13 -6.62 -6.09
N ASP A 63 -3.13 -7.65 -5.25
CA ASP A 63 -3.96 -8.84 -5.41
C ASP A 63 -5.31 -8.78 -4.66
N PHE A 64 -5.54 -7.74 -3.85
CA PHE A 64 -6.71 -7.56 -2.99
C PHE A 64 -6.94 -8.65 -1.93
N GLU A 65 -5.97 -9.52 -1.66
CA GLU A 65 -6.12 -10.57 -0.65
C GLU A 65 -5.98 -10.04 0.78
N SER A 66 -5.32 -8.89 0.95
CA SER A 66 -5.09 -8.25 2.25
C SER A 66 -5.76 -6.89 2.33
N TRP A 67 -6.43 -6.62 3.46
CA TRP A 67 -7.14 -5.38 3.74
C TRP A 67 -6.68 -4.79 5.07
N VAL A 68 -6.50 -3.48 5.12
CA VAL A 68 -6.07 -2.72 6.30
C VAL A 68 -7.29 -2.09 6.96
N PHE A 69 -7.47 -2.37 8.23
CA PHE A 69 -8.56 -1.79 9.04
C PHE A 69 -8.23 -0.36 9.46
N HIS A 70 -9.20 0.53 9.33
CA HIS A 70 -9.16 1.92 9.80
C HIS A 70 -10.33 2.12 10.77
N SER A 71 -10.01 2.38 12.04
CA SER A 71 -10.99 2.72 13.06
C SER A 71 -11.33 4.21 13.02
N ALA A 72 -12.60 4.53 13.16
CA ALA A 72 -13.07 5.90 13.38
C ALA A 72 -12.85 6.36 14.84
N GLU A 73 -12.30 5.51 15.71
CA GLU A 73 -12.08 5.78 17.14
C GLU A 73 -13.33 6.27 17.89
N ALA A 74 -14.50 5.74 17.50
CA ALA A 74 -15.74 6.03 18.22
C ALA A 74 -15.66 5.50 19.65
N THR A 75 -16.15 6.26 20.63
CA THR A 75 -16.13 5.88 22.04
C THR A 75 -17.51 5.80 22.63
N ASP A 76 -17.72 4.88 23.58
CA ASP A 76 -18.90 4.83 24.44
C ASP A 76 -18.83 5.87 25.55
N ASP A 77 -19.89 5.90 26.42
CA ASP A 77 -19.99 6.85 27.53
C ASP A 77 -18.89 6.65 28.59
N GLU A 78 -18.25 5.48 28.63
CA GLU A 78 -17.15 5.13 29.53
C GLU A 78 -15.77 5.46 28.89
N GLY A 79 -15.74 5.88 27.60
CA GLY A 79 -14.50 6.23 26.88
C GLY A 79 -13.77 5.04 26.25
N ASN A 80 -14.40 3.85 26.14
CA ASN A 80 -13.84 2.70 25.43
C ASN A 80 -14.07 2.84 23.92
N ILE A 81 -13.09 2.45 23.10
CA ILE A 81 -13.25 2.39 21.64
C ILE A 81 -14.27 1.31 21.29
N VAL A 82 -15.30 1.70 20.55
CA VAL A 82 -16.37 0.81 20.08
C VAL A 82 -16.44 0.78 18.57
N PRO A 83 -16.96 -0.32 17.97
CA PRO A 83 -17.20 -0.38 16.53
C PRO A 83 -18.10 0.75 16.05
N SER A 84 -17.80 1.33 14.92
CA SER A 84 -18.51 2.45 14.31
C SER A 84 -18.93 2.11 12.87
N ASP A 85 -20.02 2.70 12.41
CA ASP A 85 -20.43 2.67 11.00
C ASP A 85 -19.53 3.53 10.09
N LEU A 86 -18.56 4.21 10.70
CA LEU A 86 -17.49 4.95 10.02
C LEU A 86 -16.18 4.15 9.94
N ASP A 87 -16.10 2.97 10.57
CA ASP A 87 -14.96 2.06 10.40
C ASP A 87 -14.94 1.52 8.96
N TYR A 88 -13.75 1.38 8.40
CA TYR A 88 -13.62 0.90 7.04
C TYR A 88 -12.32 0.12 6.82
N TYR A 89 -12.23 -0.55 5.67
CA TYR A 89 -11.04 -1.25 5.22
C TYR A 89 -10.58 -0.70 3.88
N ASP A 90 -9.26 -0.60 3.69
CA ASP A 90 -8.64 -0.33 2.42
C ASP A 90 -7.81 -1.53 1.96
N PRO A 91 -7.74 -1.83 0.66
CA PRO A 91 -6.89 -2.90 0.18
C PRO A 91 -5.42 -2.53 0.38
N ALA A 92 -4.64 -3.45 0.92
CA ALA A 92 -3.24 -3.22 1.23
C ALA A 92 -2.44 -2.81 -0.02
N GLY A 93 -1.64 -1.77 0.10
CA GLY A 93 -0.82 -1.22 -0.99
C GLY A 93 -1.57 -0.32 -1.99
N TRP A 94 -2.87 -0.15 -1.83
CA TRP A 94 -3.67 0.76 -2.65
C TRP A 94 -4.12 1.98 -1.86
N ALA A 95 -4.26 3.10 -2.54
CA ALA A 95 -4.93 4.28 -2.00
C ALA A 95 -6.39 4.32 -2.48
N THR A 96 -7.28 4.77 -1.58
CA THR A 96 -8.71 4.91 -1.88
C THR A 96 -9.24 6.27 -1.47
N SER A 97 -10.43 6.63 -1.95
CA SER A 97 -11.16 7.80 -1.47
C SER A 97 -12.02 7.52 -0.23
N ASN A 98 -11.90 6.35 0.40
CA ASN A 98 -12.74 5.98 1.55
C ASN A 98 -12.62 6.96 2.71
N SER A 99 -11.41 7.43 3.05
CA SER A 99 -11.20 8.42 4.12
C SER A 99 -11.98 9.72 3.90
N ALA A 100 -12.11 10.19 2.64
CA ALA A 100 -12.92 11.37 2.33
C ALA A 100 -14.42 11.09 2.47
N LEU A 101 -14.90 9.91 2.07
CA LEU A 101 -16.31 9.52 2.22
C LEU A 101 -16.68 9.38 3.69
N VAL A 102 -15.82 8.77 4.50
CA VAL A 102 -15.99 8.63 5.95
C VAL A 102 -16.02 10.00 6.62
N LEU A 103 -15.10 10.91 6.26
CA LEU A 103 -15.10 12.27 6.78
C LEU A 103 -16.40 13.01 6.43
N LEU A 104 -16.87 12.92 5.18
CA LEU A 104 -18.12 13.53 4.75
C LEU A 104 -19.32 12.96 5.54
N LYS A 105 -19.39 11.65 5.72
CA LYS A 105 -20.45 11.00 6.48
C LYS A 105 -20.41 11.38 7.97
N GLY A 106 -19.22 11.44 8.57
CA GLY A 106 -19.05 11.86 9.97
C GLY A 106 -19.42 13.32 10.23
N LEU A 107 -19.14 14.21 9.27
CA LEU A 107 -19.52 15.64 9.37
C LEU A 107 -21.01 15.89 9.09
N LEU A 108 -21.67 15.00 8.37
CA LEU A 108 -23.04 15.13 7.91
C LEU A 108 -23.87 13.94 8.40
N SER A 109 -24.39 14.01 9.60
CA SER A 109 -25.23 12.95 10.19
C SER A 109 -26.43 12.53 9.32
N ALA A 110 -26.86 13.36 8.38
CA ALA A 110 -27.91 13.09 7.41
C ALA A 110 -27.37 12.72 6.00
N CYS A 111 -26.06 12.43 5.88
CA CYS A 111 -25.48 12.08 4.59
C CYS A 111 -26.01 10.71 4.11
N PRO A 112 -26.68 10.64 2.95
CA PRO A 112 -27.25 9.40 2.44
C PRO A 112 -26.21 8.47 1.79
N MET A 113 -24.94 8.87 1.78
CA MET A 113 -23.87 8.09 1.20
C MET A 113 -23.46 6.93 2.09
N ASP A 114 -23.05 5.83 1.48
CA ASP A 114 -22.32 4.78 2.19
C ASP A 114 -20.98 5.32 2.70
N ALA A 115 -20.51 4.80 3.84
CA ALA A 115 -19.22 5.21 4.39
C ALA A 115 -18.04 4.76 3.49
N VAL A 116 -18.26 3.79 2.62
CA VAL A 116 -17.22 3.12 1.86
C VAL A 116 -17.54 3.14 0.37
N GLY A 117 -16.65 3.71 -0.42
CA GLY A 117 -16.72 3.65 -1.89
C GLY A 117 -15.97 2.45 -2.46
N VAL A 118 -14.88 2.03 -1.82
CA VAL A 118 -14.12 0.83 -2.16
C VAL A 118 -14.24 -0.15 -1.00
N GLY A 119 -14.72 -1.35 -1.27
CA GLY A 119 -14.90 -2.40 -0.28
C GLY A 119 -14.47 -3.78 -0.78
N GLU A 120 -14.25 -4.69 0.15
CA GLU A 120 -13.96 -6.09 -0.15
C GLU A 120 -15.15 -6.76 -0.87
N ALA A 121 -14.86 -7.62 -1.81
CA ALA A 121 -15.82 -8.43 -2.52
C ALA A 121 -15.19 -9.78 -2.93
N ASP A 122 -16.00 -10.71 -3.36
CA ASP A 122 -15.51 -11.95 -3.98
C ASP A 122 -14.82 -11.63 -5.32
N GLY A 123 -13.60 -12.11 -5.47
CA GLY A 123 -12.82 -12.05 -6.72
C GLY A 123 -13.12 -13.26 -7.61
N ARG A 124 -12.49 -13.27 -8.78
CA ARG A 124 -12.50 -14.47 -9.65
C ARG A 124 -11.83 -15.67 -8.95
N SER A 125 -10.85 -15.38 -8.12
CA SER A 125 -10.15 -16.31 -7.25
C SER A 125 -9.74 -15.51 -6.03
N GLY A 126 -10.12 -15.95 -4.82
CA GLY A 126 -9.86 -15.20 -3.60
C GLY A 126 -10.72 -13.92 -3.49
N LYS A 127 -10.11 -12.85 -2.98
CA LYS A 127 -10.77 -11.55 -2.76
C LYS A 127 -10.61 -10.63 -3.95
N GLY A 128 -11.50 -9.65 -4.04
CA GLY A 128 -11.49 -8.58 -5.03
C GLY A 128 -11.91 -7.25 -4.41
N ALA A 129 -11.81 -6.17 -5.17
CA ALA A 129 -12.28 -4.86 -4.76
C ALA A 129 -13.59 -4.50 -5.51
N ARG A 130 -14.59 -4.08 -4.77
CA ARG A 130 -15.85 -3.53 -5.30
C ARG A 130 -15.79 -2.02 -5.20
N LEU A 131 -16.00 -1.33 -6.32
CA LEU A 131 -16.10 0.12 -6.38
C LEU A 131 -17.56 0.53 -6.56
N VAL A 132 -18.02 1.45 -5.70
CA VAL A 132 -19.40 1.95 -5.70
C VAL A 132 -19.39 3.47 -5.84
N SER A 133 -20.14 3.98 -6.80
CA SER A 133 -20.42 5.41 -6.88
C SER A 133 -21.59 5.76 -5.94
N ASN A 134 -21.39 6.76 -5.11
CA ASN A 134 -22.37 7.24 -4.15
C ASN A 134 -23.17 8.42 -4.70
N ASP A 135 -24.46 8.49 -4.39
CA ASP A 135 -25.34 9.64 -4.67
C ASP A 135 -25.41 10.55 -3.43
N SER A 136 -24.65 11.64 -3.43
CA SER A 136 -24.63 12.62 -2.34
C SER A 136 -25.88 13.51 -2.31
N LYS A 137 -26.82 13.35 -3.26
CA LYS A 137 -27.97 14.24 -3.49
C LYS A 137 -27.58 15.70 -3.79
N GLY A 138 -26.32 15.96 -4.12
CA GLY A 138 -25.82 17.30 -4.39
C GLY A 138 -25.76 18.16 -3.11
N MET A 139 -25.36 17.57 -1.99
CA MET A 139 -25.26 18.28 -0.71
C MET A 139 -24.28 19.45 -0.80
N TYR A 140 -24.63 20.54 -0.12
CA TYR A 140 -23.78 21.70 0.03
C TYR A 140 -23.15 21.72 1.41
N MET A 141 -21.82 21.73 1.42
CA MET A 141 -21.04 22.02 2.62
C MET A 141 -20.27 23.33 2.43
N LEU A 142 -19.02 23.40 2.90
CA LEU A 142 -18.08 24.51 2.57
C LEU A 142 -17.83 24.59 1.06
N THR A 143 -18.07 23.50 0.34
CA THR A 143 -18.03 23.41 -1.11
C THR A 143 -19.19 22.53 -1.59
N VAL A 144 -19.48 22.58 -2.89
CA VAL A 144 -20.49 21.70 -3.50
C VAL A 144 -19.94 20.29 -3.59
N VAL A 145 -20.57 19.34 -2.90
CA VAL A 145 -20.30 17.93 -3.08
C VAL A 145 -20.98 17.48 -4.37
N PRO A 146 -20.26 16.92 -5.35
CA PRO A 146 -20.86 16.43 -6.58
C PRO A 146 -21.99 15.44 -6.30
N LYS A 147 -23.10 15.52 -7.01
CA LYS A 147 -24.25 14.62 -6.84
C LYS A 147 -23.84 13.15 -6.95
N VAL A 148 -22.93 12.84 -7.86
CA VAL A 148 -22.31 11.51 -7.98
C VAL A 148 -20.88 11.62 -7.50
N THR A 149 -20.58 10.88 -6.43
CA THR A 149 -19.22 10.76 -5.87
C THR A 149 -18.70 9.37 -6.21
N ALA A 150 -17.79 9.30 -7.17
CA ALA A 150 -17.18 8.05 -7.61
C ALA A 150 -16.18 7.53 -6.57
N ALA A 151 -16.19 6.22 -6.36
CA ALA A 151 -15.09 5.57 -5.65
C ALA A 151 -13.79 5.68 -6.45
N SER A 152 -12.69 5.92 -5.77
CA SER A 152 -11.35 5.97 -6.38
C SER A 152 -10.47 4.91 -5.75
N LEU A 153 -9.75 4.18 -6.60
CA LEU A 153 -8.76 3.17 -6.24
C LEU A 153 -7.55 3.35 -7.16
N PHE A 154 -6.38 3.58 -6.59
CA PHE A 154 -5.18 3.88 -7.37
C PHE A 154 -3.91 3.56 -6.58
N LEU A 155 -2.78 3.51 -7.29
CA LEU A 155 -1.46 3.40 -6.66
C LEU A 155 -0.96 4.79 -6.29
N GLY A 156 -0.63 4.99 -5.03
CA GLY A 156 -0.18 6.28 -4.51
C GLY A 156 -0.65 6.51 -3.08
N GLU A 157 -0.95 7.76 -2.77
CA GLU A 157 -1.44 8.17 -1.45
C GLU A 157 -2.67 9.08 -1.61
N PHE A 158 -3.63 8.92 -0.71
CA PHE A 158 -4.79 9.80 -0.62
C PHE A 158 -4.80 10.49 0.75
N VAL A 159 -4.58 11.81 0.73
CA VAL A 159 -4.61 12.66 1.94
C VAL A 159 -5.68 13.72 1.74
N VAL A 160 -6.69 13.71 2.60
CA VAL A 160 -7.82 14.65 2.46
C VAL A 160 -7.36 16.09 2.61
N ASP A 161 -7.43 16.88 1.55
CA ASP A 161 -7.22 18.34 1.56
C ASP A 161 -8.58 19.04 1.34
N MET A 162 -9.15 19.56 2.42
CA MET A 162 -10.44 20.27 2.39
C MET A 162 -10.36 21.61 1.65
N GLY A 163 -9.18 22.20 1.55
CA GLY A 163 -8.97 23.49 0.86
C GLY A 163 -8.77 23.32 -0.65
N ASN A 164 -8.29 22.17 -1.08
CA ASN A 164 -8.07 21.86 -2.50
C ASN A 164 -8.16 20.36 -2.77
N THR A 165 -9.34 19.90 -3.12
CA THR A 165 -9.63 18.48 -3.34
C THR A 165 -8.77 17.82 -4.43
N LEU A 166 -8.25 18.58 -5.40
CA LEU A 166 -7.34 18.06 -6.42
C LEU A 166 -5.95 17.71 -5.84
N LYS A 167 -5.58 18.29 -4.71
CA LYS A 167 -4.34 17.97 -3.99
C LYS A 167 -4.48 16.76 -3.08
N SER A 168 -5.67 16.22 -2.89
CA SER A 168 -5.88 15.04 -2.06
C SER A 168 -5.29 13.78 -2.68
N THR A 169 -5.07 13.74 -3.99
CA THR A 169 -4.63 12.56 -4.71
C THR A 169 -3.18 12.70 -5.14
N HIS A 170 -2.32 11.83 -4.65
CA HIS A 170 -0.90 11.73 -5.00
C HIS A 170 -0.69 10.44 -5.77
N PHE A 171 -0.68 10.50 -7.10
CA PHE A 171 -0.51 9.34 -7.96
C PHE A 171 0.94 8.84 -7.99
N GLY A 172 1.07 7.54 -8.10
CA GLY A 172 2.33 6.85 -8.25
C GLY A 172 2.93 6.44 -6.91
N VAL A 173 3.71 5.37 -6.95
CA VAL A 173 4.59 4.96 -5.86
C VAL A 173 6.02 5.26 -6.29
N PRO A 174 6.90 5.73 -5.40
CA PRO A 174 8.29 5.94 -5.74
C PRO A 174 8.89 4.64 -6.28
N TYR A 175 9.39 4.67 -7.51
CA TYR A 175 10.17 3.57 -8.07
C TYR A 175 11.64 3.86 -7.74
N TYR A 176 12.19 3.07 -6.83
CA TYR A 176 13.60 3.14 -6.50
C TYR A 176 14.36 2.16 -7.41
N ASN A 177 15.16 2.71 -8.33
CA ASN A 177 16.17 1.95 -9.07
C ASN A 177 17.38 1.64 -8.19
#